data_6c2d924a2e698c421f1533c045324958
#
_entry.id   6c2d924a2e698c421f1533c045324958
#
_cell.length_a   1.000
_cell.length_b   1.000
_cell.length_c   1.000
_cell.angle_alpha   90.00
_cell.angle_beta   90.00
_cell.angle_gamma   90.00
#
_symmetry.space_group_name_H-M   'P 1'
#
loop_
_entity.id
_entity.type
_entity.pdbx_description
1 polymer ?
#
loop_
_entity_poly.entity_id
_entity_poly.type
_entity_poly.pdbx_seq_one_letter_code
_entity_poly.pdbx_strand_id
1 'polypeptide(L)'
;IRTGGCPPKDPVMETLEGETKKVLGYTCDIFTDHTLEFIQSNKDKPFLVSLHFRAPHSAWLPVRPEDWEPFKDLDPEIPNPDFPNLNVELVKKRTREYLAAVKSVDRNVGRVLDALDTLNLTDNTIVVFTSDHGYNLGEHGTWFKGNAKRILKTNPPKRWEDIPADRRPNLWDTSLRVPTAIRWP
;
A
#
# COMPACT_ATOMS: atom_id res chain seq x y z
N ILE A 1 -6.62 -17.19 1.61
CA ILE A 1 -7.67 -16.21 1.32
C ILE A 1 -7.25 -15.41 0.09
N ARG A 2 -8.08 -15.34 -0.93
CA ARG A 2 -7.86 -14.52 -2.13
C ARG A 2 -8.83 -13.34 -2.11
N THR A 3 -8.39 -12.20 -2.62
CA THR A 3 -9.22 -11.02 -2.75
C THR A 3 -9.04 -10.39 -4.12
N GLY A 4 -10.08 -10.41 -4.92
CA GLY A 4 -10.12 -9.65 -6.16
C GLY A 4 -10.68 -8.26 -5.89
N GLY A 5 -9.90 -7.19 -6.13
CA GLY A 5 -10.39 -5.81 -5.99
C GLY A 5 -10.86 -5.41 -4.59
N CYS A 6 -10.20 -5.91 -3.57
CA CYS A 6 -10.56 -5.78 -2.15
C CYS A 6 -10.69 -4.31 -1.70
N PRO A 7 -11.84 -3.86 -1.17
CA PRO A 7 -11.98 -2.53 -0.60
C PRO A 7 -11.18 -2.40 0.70
N PRO A 8 -10.84 -1.18 1.14
CA PRO A 8 -10.11 -0.96 2.40
C PRO A 8 -10.86 -1.42 3.65
N LYS A 9 -12.19 -1.55 3.56
CA LYS A 9 -13.07 -1.95 4.67
C LYS A 9 -14.17 -2.89 4.18
N ASP A 10 -14.54 -3.83 5.03
CA ASP A 10 -15.61 -4.82 4.83
C ASP A 10 -15.47 -5.60 3.51
N PRO A 11 -14.28 -6.23 3.28
CA PRO A 11 -14.01 -6.91 2.03
C PRO A 11 -14.87 -8.17 1.85
N VAL A 12 -15.08 -8.54 0.58
CA VAL A 12 -15.48 -9.90 0.23
C VAL A 12 -14.21 -10.72 0.02
N MET A 13 -14.08 -11.79 0.77
CA MET A 13 -12.90 -12.67 0.78
C MET A 13 -13.29 -14.06 0.30
N GLU A 14 -12.40 -14.69 -0.45
CA GLU A 14 -12.56 -16.07 -0.92
C GLU A 14 -11.69 -17.00 -0.07
N THR A 15 -12.27 -18.10 0.41
CA THR A 15 -11.56 -19.17 1.11
C THR A 15 -10.76 -20.05 0.14
N LEU A 16 -9.95 -20.95 0.68
CA LEU A 16 -9.22 -21.92 -0.15
C LEU A 16 -10.17 -22.88 -0.89
N GLU A 17 -11.35 -23.12 -0.32
CA GLU A 17 -12.41 -23.96 -0.88
C GLU A 17 -13.24 -23.25 -1.95
N GLY A 18 -12.95 -21.97 -2.22
CA GLY A 18 -13.65 -21.15 -3.23
C GLY A 18 -14.94 -20.50 -2.72
N GLU A 19 -15.24 -20.60 -1.44
CA GLU A 19 -16.38 -19.90 -0.85
C GLU A 19 -16.08 -18.40 -0.67
N THR A 20 -17.05 -17.55 -0.96
CA THR A 20 -16.93 -16.10 -0.77
C THR A 20 -17.72 -15.65 0.43
N LYS A 21 -17.10 -14.82 1.29
CA LYS A 21 -17.73 -14.29 2.50
C LYS A 21 -17.36 -12.82 2.67
N LYS A 22 -18.35 -11.99 3.01
CA LYS A 22 -18.11 -10.63 3.48
C LYS A 22 -17.56 -10.69 4.90
N VAL A 23 -16.38 -10.10 5.12
CA VAL A 23 -15.74 -9.99 6.43
C VAL A 23 -15.79 -8.54 6.87
N LEU A 24 -16.32 -8.29 8.07
CA LEU A 24 -16.42 -6.94 8.61
C LEU A 24 -15.09 -6.48 9.21
N GLY A 25 -14.70 -5.25 8.94
CA GLY A 25 -13.49 -4.63 9.47
C GLY A 25 -12.57 -4.05 8.40
N TYR A 26 -11.45 -3.51 8.83
CA TYR A 26 -10.45 -2.95 7.92
C TYR A 26 -9.57 -4.04 7.33
N THR A 27 -9.36 -4.01 6.04
CA THR A 27 -8.70 -5.09 5.30
C THR A 27 -7.27 -5.37 5.79
N CYS A 28 -6.51 -4.32 6.13
CA CYS A 28 -5.16 -4.51 6.68
C CYS A 28 -5.21 -5.26 8.03
N ASP A 29 -6.17 -4.91 8.90
CA ASP A 29 -6.32 -5.56 10.19
C ASP A 29 -6.71 -7.03 10.03
N ILE A 30 -7.68 -7.33 9.16
CA ILE A 30 -8.13 -8.70 8.88
C ILE A 30 -6.97 -9.59 8.42
N PHE A 31 -6.15 -9.12 7.48
CA PHE A 31 -4.99 -9.89 7.02
C PHE A 31 -3.96 -10.10 8.12
N THR A 32 -3.76 -9.07 8.95
CA THR A 32 -2.85 -9.17 10.08
C THR A 32 -3.38 -10.14 11.14
N ASP A 33 -4.66 -10.09 11.47
CA ASP A 33 -5.29 -11.02 12.43
C ASP A 33 -5.07 -12.47 12.01
N HIS A 34 -5.35 -12.81 10.75
CA HIS A 34 -5.07 -14.17 10.23
C HIS A 34 -3.58 -14.52 10.25
N THR A 35 -2.70 -13.55 10.00
CA THR A 35 -1.25 -13.75 10.10
C THR A 35 -0.84 -14.07 11.54
N LEU A 36 -1.37 -13.34 12.51
CA LEU A 36 -1.10 -13.54 13.93
C LEU A 36 -1.62 -14.90 14.42
N GLU A 37 -2.82 -15.28 14.01
CA GLU A 37 -3.39 -16.61 14.28
C GLU A 37 -2.50 -17.72 13.72
N PHE A 38 -2.01 -17.55 12.49
CA PHE A 38 -1.11 -18.51 11.85
C PHE A 38 0.23 -18.63 12.60
N ILE A 39 0.86 -17.51 12.94
CA ILE A 39 2.13 -17.50 13.70
C ILE A 39 1.94 -18.18 15.05
N GLN A 40 0.90 -17.82 15.80
CA GLN A 40 0.59 -18.40 17.10
C GLN A 40 0.40 -19.92 17.02
N SER A 41 -0.29 -20.39 15.98
CA SER A 41 -0.59 -21.82 15.79
C SER A 41 0.62 -22.65 15.31
N ASN A 42 1.65 -21.99 14.82
CA ASN A 42 2.83 -22.65 14.24
C ASN A 42 4.15 -22.27 14.94
N LYS A 43 4.10 -21.58 16.07
CA LYS A 43 5.28 -21.02 16.76
C LYS A 43 6.35 -22.07 17.13
N ASP A 44 5.94 -23.31 17.33
CA ASP A 44 6.80 -24.43 17.76
C ASP A 44 7.39 -25.23 16.58
N LYS A 45 7.20 -24.78 15.35
CA LYS A 45 7.68 -25.43 14.12
C LYS A 45 8.25 -24.39 13.14
N PRO A 46 9.13 -24.81 12.21
CA PRO A 46 9.51 -23.94 11.10
C PRO A 46 8.29 -23.51 10.30
N PHE A 47 8.19 -22.20 10.01
CA PHE A 47 7.12 -21.66 9.18
C PHE A 47 7.64 -20.60 8.20
N LEU A 48 6.90 -20.40 7.13
CA LEU A 48 6.99 -19.28 6.23
C LEU A 48 5.61 -18.62 6.15
N VAL A 49 5.54 -17.30 6.38
CA VAL A 49 4.33 -16.52 6.17
C VAL A 49 4.62 -15.35 5.24
N SER A 50 3.73 -15.13 4.30
CA SER A 50 3.80 -14.01 3.37
C SER A 50 2.54 -13.16 3.54
N LEU A 51 2.67 -12.03 4.22
CA LEU A 51 1.59 -11.10 4.47
C LEU A 51 1.55 -10.05 3.36
N HIS A 52 0.52 -10.08 2.53
CA HIS A 52 0.36 -9.18 1.40
C HIS A 52 -0.73 -8.15 1.69
N PHE A 53 -0.33 -6.95 2.01
CA PHE A 53 -1.27 -5.83 2.08
C PHE A 53 -1.64 -5.34 0.68
N ARG A 54 -2.93 -5.04 0.47
CA ARG A 54 -3.35 -4.28 -0.69
C ARG A 54 -2.96 -2.80 -0.56
N ALA A 55 -3.06 -2.25 0.64
CA ALA A 55 -2.61 -0.90 0.92
C ALA A 55 -1.09 -0.78 0.73
N PRO A 56 -0.58 0.35 0.25
CA PRO A 56 -1.27 1.59 -0.06
C PRO A 56 -1.77 1.70 -1.51
N HIS A 57 -2.23 0.65 -2.14
CA HIS A 57 -2.95 0.74 -3.43
C HIS A 57 -4.29 1.46 -3.22
N SER A 58 -4.69 2.30 -4.17
CA SER A 58 -6.01 2.97 -4.13
C SER A 58 -7.18 1.94 -4.20
N ALA A 59 -8.39 2.15 -3.60
CA ALA A 59 -8.72 3.33 -2.80
C ALA A 59 -8.03 3.28 -1.42
N TRP A 60 -7.63 4.47 -0.93
CA TRP A 60 -6.90 4.58 0.34
C TRP A 60 -7.81 4.60 1.55
N LEU A 61 -8.96 5.24 1.42
CA LEU A 61 -9.96 5.35 2.48
C LEU A 61 -11.13 4.37 2.27
N PRO A 62 -11.84 3.97 3.34
CA PRO A 62 -11.59 4.36 4.73
C PRO A 62 -10.46 3.59 5.40
N VAL A 63 -9.76 4.24 6.32
CA VAL A 63 -8.87 3.64 7.31
C VAL A 63 -9.45 3.84 8.71
N ARG A 64 -8.80 3.32 9.76
CA ARG A 64 -9.21 3.63 11.14
C ARG A 64 -9.09 5.13 11.42
N PRO A 65 -9.92 5.69 12.31
CA PRO A 65 -9.82 7.09 12.68
C PRO A 65 -8.42 7.49 13.16
N GLU A 66 -7.77 6.65 13.97
CA GLU A 66 -6.42 6.87 14.47
C GLU A 66 -5.34 6.87 13.37
N ASP A 67 -5.57 6.19 12.26
CA ASP A 67 -4.67 6.19 11.11
C ASP A 67 -4.91 7.42 10.20
N TRP A 68 -6.12 8.02 10.21
CA TRP A 68 -6.48 9.20 9.45
C TRP A 68 -6.16 10.52 10.14
N GLU A 69 -6.41 10.60 11.44
CA GLU A 69 -6.36 11.83 12.23
C GLU A 69 -5.06 12.64 12.07
N PRO A 70 -3.86 12.02 12.01
CA PRO A 70 -2.61 12.77 11.83
C PRO A 70 -2.49 13.49 10.48
N PHE A 71 -3.30 13.10 9.49
CA PHE A 71 -3.15 13.56 8.11
C PHE A 71 -4.32 14.38 7.60
N LYS A 72 -5.46 14.41 8.28
CA LYS A 72 -6.69 15.05 7.80
C LYS A 72 -6.50 16.53 7.43
N ASP A 73 -5.74 17.25 8.23
CA ASP A 73 -5.49 18.69 8.09
C ASP A 73 -4.03 18.98 7.69
N LEU A 74 -3.24 17.96 7.37
CA LEU A 74 -1.85 18.12 6.95
C LEU A 74 -1.80 18.90 5.62
N ASP A 75 -0.91 19.87 5.55
CA ASP A 75 -0.49 20.47 4.29
C ASP A 75 0.82 19.81 3.82
N PRO A 76 0.76 18.71 3.07
CA PRO A 76 1.95 17.95 2.74
C PRO A 76 2.79 18.70 1.71
N GLU A 77 4.10 18.65 1.90
CA GLU A 77 5.02 18.92 0.79
C GLU A 77 4.74 17.93 -0.34
N ILE A 78 4.73 18.43 -1.55
CA ILE A 78 4.51 17.60 -2.73
C ILE A 78 5.70 17.71 -3.67
N PRO A 79 6.04 16.65 -4.41
CA PRO A 79 7.07 16.72 -5.41
C PRO A 79 6.63 17.60 -6.59
N ASN A 80 7.57 18.33 -7.17
CA ASN A 80 7.37 19.15 -8.36
C ASN A 80 6.12 20.06 -8.31
N PRO A 81 5.93 20.93 -7.29
CA PRO A 81 4.76 21.79 -7.19
C PRO A 81 4.61 22.73 -8.40
N ASP A 82 5.72 23.10 -9.02
CA ASP A 82 5.79 23.98 -10.20
C ASP A 82 5.63 23.22 -11.53
N PHE A 83 5.32 21.94 -11.48
CA PHE A 83 5.09 21.19 -12.72
C PHE A 83 3.91 21.81 -13.49
N PRO A 84 4.06 22.13 -14.80
CA PRO A 84 3.06 22.87 -15.55
C PRO A 84 1.65 22.27 -15.42
N ASN A 85 0.69 23.09 -15.02
CA ASN A 85 -0.72 22.72 -14.83
C ASN A 85 -0.97 21.59 -13.82
N LEU A 86 -0.09 21.37 -12.86
CA LEU A 86 -0.31 20.41 -11.79
C LEU A 86 -1.53 20.83 -10.95
N ASN A 87 -2.45 19.90 -10.74
CA ASN A 87 -3.53 20.12 -9.77
C ASN A 87 -3.00 19.86 -8.35
N VAL A 88 -2.36 20.90 -7.79
CA VAL A 88 -1.68 20.87 -6.49
C VAL A 88 -2.63 20.40 -5.37
N GLU A 89 -3.85 20.96 -5.33
CA GLU A 89 -4.82 20.60 -4.29
C GLU A 89 -5.24 19.13 -4.37
N LEU A 90 -5.39 18.60 -5.57
CA LEU A 90 -5.69 17.18 -5.75
C LEU A 90 -4.51 16.30 -5.31
N VAL A 91 -3.27 16.71 -5.60
CA VAL A 91 -2.07 15.99 -5.15
C VAL A 91 -2.00 15.98 -3.63
N LYS A 92 -2.14 17.13 -2.97
CA LYS A 92 -2.15 17.26 -1.52
C LYS A 92 -3.24 16.38 -0.87
N LYS A 93 -4.47 16.46 -1.39
CA LYS A 93 -5.57 15.61 -0.91
C LYS A 93 -5.22 14.12 -0.98
N ARG A 94 -4.76 13.66 -2.13
CA ARG A 94 -4.41 12.25 -2.34
C ARG A 94 -3.20 11.83 -1.52
N THR A 95 -2.25 12.71 -1.31
CA THR A 95 -1.09 12.44 -0.45
C THR A 95 -1.54 12.20 0.99
N ARG A 96 -2.47 12.98 1.54
CA ARG A 96 -3.04 12.73 2.86
C ARG A 96 -3.71 11.35 2.95
N GLU A 97 -4.54 11.02 1.96
CA GLU A 97 -5.22 9.72 1.90
C GLU A 97 -4.22 8.55 1.80
N TYR A 98 -3.17 8.72 0.99
CA TYR A 98 -2.10 7.74 0.84
C TYR A 98 -1.32 7.55 2.14
N LEU A 99 -0.93 8.63 2.82
CA LEU A 99 -0.20 8.58 4.11
C LEU A 99 -1.03 7.86 5.18
N ALA A 100 -2.33 8.08 5.23
CA ALA A 100 -3.22 7.36 6.13
C ALA A 100 -3.27 5.85 5.84
N ALA A 101 -3.27 5.46 4.57
CA ALA A 101 -3.19 4.06 4.18
C ALA A 101 -1.83 3.43 4.55
N VAL A 102 -0.72 4.18 4.37
CA VAL A 102 0.61 3.76 4.82
C VAL A 102 0.65 3.60 6.34
N LYS A 103 0.06 4.52 7.09
CA LYS A 103 -0.04 4.45 8.56
C LYS A 103 -0.77 3.18 9.02
N SER A 104 -1.83 2.80 8.29
CA SER A 104 -2.54 1.55 8.56
C SER A 104 -1.65 0.32 8.34
N VAL A 105 -0.82 0.31 7.30
CA VAL A 105 0.17 -0.76 7.07
C VAL A 105 1.23 -0.78 8.18
N ASP A 106 1.82 0.38 8.49
CA ASP A 106 2.86 0.54 9.52
C ASP A 106 2.39 0.00 10.88
N ARG A 107 1.18 0.41 11.32
CA ARG A 107 0.57 -0.10 12.55
C ARG A 107 0.42 -1.63 12.53
N ASN A 108 0.02 -2.20 11.42
CA ASN A 108 -0.16 -3.64 11.29
C ASN A 108 1.17 -4.42 11.21
N VAL A 109 2.19 -3.84 10.60
CA VAL A 109 3.57 -4.38 10.67
C VAL A 109 4.06 -4.39 12.12
N GLY A 110 3.83 -3.29 12.86
CA GLY A 110 4.13 -3.24 14.30
C GLY A 110 3.50 -4.39 15.07
N ARG A 111 2.21 -4.66 14.85
CA ARG A 111 1.50 -5.79 15.49
C ARG A 111 2.16 -7.15 15.22
N VAL A 112 2.67 -7.37 14.00
CA VAL A 112 3.39 -8.62 13.69
C VAL A 112 4.72 -8.68 14.44
N LEU A 113 5.47 -7.58 14.47
CA LEU A 113 6.74 -7.51 15.20
C LEU A 113 6.55 -7.72 16.71
N ASP A 114 5.55 -7.08 17.31
CA ASP A 114 5.19 -7.24 18.72
C ASP A 114 4.80 -8.70 19.06
N ALA A 115 4.11 -9.36 18.14
CA ALA A 115 3.76 -10.76 18.30
C ALA A 115 4.99 -11.68 18.27
N LEU A 116 5.94 -11.44 17.38
CA LEU A 116 7.20 -12.20 17.34
C LEU A 116 7.98 -12.00 18.64
N ASP A 117 8.04 -10.78 19.17
CA ASP A 117 8.70 -10.50 20.44
C ASP A 117 8.00 -11.20 21.61
N THR A 118 6.68 -11.10 21.70
CA THR A 118 5.87 -11.72 22.75
C THR A 118 5.98 -13.26 22.77
N LEU A 119 6.14 -13.85 21.58
CA LEU A 119 6.29 -15.30 21.40
C LEU A 119 7.74 -15.80 21.50
N ASN A 120 8.69 -14.92 21.79
CA ASN A 120 10.13 -15.19 21.81
C ASN A 120 10.66 -15.77 20.50
N LEU A 121 10.15 -15.28 19.37
CA LEU A 121 10.54 -15.72 18.01
C LEU A 121 11.48 -14.75 17.32
N THR A 122 11.72 -13.57 17.89
CA THR A 122 12.49 -12.48 17.28
C THR A 122 13.90 -12.92 16.87
N ASP A 123 14.60 -13.63 17.74
CA ASP A 123 15.98 -14.06 17.53
C ASP A 123 16.11 -15.31 16.60
N ASN A 124 14.98 -15.79 16.08
CA ASN A 124 14.94 -16.94 15.18
C ASN A 124 14.01 -16.72 13.97
N THR A 125 13.68 -15.47 13.66
CA THR A 125 12.78 -15.13 12.53
C THR A 125 13.38 -14.02 11.69
N ILE A 126 13.63 -14.32 10.41
CA ILE A 126 13.98 -13.30 9.42
C ILE A 126 12.68 -12.60 9.01
N VAL A 127 12.68 -11.28 9.11
CA VAL A 127 11.56 -10.45 8.64
C VAL A 127 12.01 -9.61 7.45
N VAL A 128 11.31 -9.75 6.33
CA VAL A 128 11.56 -8.96 5.12
C VAL A 128 10.34 -8.09 4.85
N PHE A 129 10.54 -6.77 4.77
CA PHE A 129 9.55 -5.81 4.34
C PHE A 129 9.94 -5.27 2.96
N THR A 130 9.05 -5.31 2.00
CA THR A 130 9.27 -4.78 0.65
C THR A 130 7.94 -4.52 -0.07
N SER A 131 7.99 -4.02 -1.29
CA SER A 131 6.83 -3.82 -2.17
C SER A 131 7.11 -4.39 -3.55
N ASP A 132 6.06 -4.58 -4.34
CA ASP A 132 6.13 -5.07 -5.72
C ASP A 132 6.57 -3.97 -6.72
N HIS A 133 6.25 -2.72 -6.45
CA HIS A 133 6.61 -1.55 -7.25
C HIS A 133 6.51 -0.26 -6.44
N GLY A 134 7.11 0.81 -6.96
CA GLY A 134 6.98 2.14 -6.43
C GLY A 134 5.69 2.86 -6.87
N TYR A 135 5.61 4.19 -6.60
CA TYR A 135 4.43 5.00 -6.88
C TYR A 135 4.81 6.47 -7.07
N ASN A 136 4.25 7.16 -8.06
CA ASN A 136 4.71 8.53 -8.40
C ASN A 136 4.23 9.63 -7.45
N LEU A 137 3.04 9.52 -6.89
CA LEU A 137 2.49 10.49 -5.93
C LEU A 137 2.51 11.97 -6.38
N GLY A 138 2.36 12.22 -7.69
CA GLY A 138 2.38 13.57 -8.25
C GLY A 138 3.69 13.94 -8.95
N GLU A 139 4.77 13.18 -8.75
CA GLU A 139 6.02 13.41 -9.48
C GLU A 139 5.82 13.31 -11.00
N HIS A 140 6.54 14.16 -11.73
CA HIS A 140 6.43 14.25 -13.19
C HIS A 140 4.99 14.47 -13.69
N GLY A 141 4.11 15.03 -12.86
CA GLY A 141 2.69 15.19 -13.17
C GLY A 141 1.93 13.89 -13.30
N THR A 142 2.45 12.79 -12.77
CA THR A 142 1.82 11.47 -12.78
C THR A 142 1.44 11.02 -11.37
N TRP A 143 0.41 10.17 -11.26
CA TRP A 143 -0.05 9.69 -9.96
C TRP A 143 0.24 8.22 -9.74
N PHE A 144 -0.01 7.41 -10.75
CA PHE A 144 0.12 5.96 -10.66
C PHE A 144 1.51 5.46 -11.12
N LYS A 145 1.72 4.17 -10.96
CA LYS A 145 2.74 3.38 -11.64
C LYS A 145 2.22 2.91 -13.02
N GLY A 146 2.99 2.09 -13.71
CA GLY A 146 2.57 1.44 -14.96
C GLY A 146 2.37 2.44 -16.09
N ASN A 147 1.17 2.59 -16.60
CA ASN A 147 0.84 3.37 -17.80
C ASN A 147 0.96 4.90 -17.63
N ALA A 148 1.63 5.39 -16.62
CA ALA A 148 1.88 6.82 -16.37
C ALA A 148 0.62 7.67 -16.51
N LYS A 149 -0.49 7.26 -15.90
CA LYS A 149 -1.74 8.01 -15.90
C LYS A 149 -1.52 9.36 -15.23
N ARG A 150 -1.69 10.45 -15.97
CA ARG A 150 -1.42 11.79 -15.50
C ARG A 150 -2.58 12.36 -14.70
N ILE A 151 -2.22 13.19 -13.71
CA ILE A 151 -3.16 14.04 -12.97
C ILE A 151 -3.58 15.23 -13.82
N LEU A 152 -2.74 15.62 -14.76
CA LEU A 152 -2.89 16.81 -15.59
C LEU A 152 -3.86 16.55 -16.76
N LYS A 153 -4.67 17.56 -17.07
CA LYS A 153 -5.48 17.57 -18.28
C LYS A 153 -4.71 18.05 -19.53
N THR A 154 -3.44 18.39 -19.39
CA THR A 154 -2.60 18.83 -20.49
C THR A 154 -2.17 17.67 -21.37
N ASN A 155 -1.99 17.96 -22.65
CA ASN A 155 -1.46 16.99 -23.59
C ASN A 155 -0.09 16.49 -23.14
N PRO A 156 0.17 15.17 -23.26
CA PRO A 156 1.49 14.62 -23.00
C PRO A 156 2.53 15.26 -23.94
N PRO A 157 3.84 15.17 -23.60
CA PRO A 157 4.88 15.56 -24.54
C PRO A 157 4.66 14.95 -25.92
N LYS A 158 4.95 15.67 -26.99
CA LYS A 158 4.70 15.24 -28.39
C LYS A 158 5.14 13.81 -28.71
N ARG A 159 6.29 13.41 -28.17
CA ARG A 159 6.81 12.03 -28.31
C ARG A 159 5.89 10.91 -27.79
N TRP A 160 4.82 11.24 -27.07
CA TRP A 160 3.87 10.30 -26.50
C TRP A 160 2.50 10.38 -27.15
N GLU A 161 2.28 11.33 -28.07
CA GLU A 161 0.98 11.56 -28.70
C GLU A 161 0.50 10.32 -29.48
N ASP A 162 1.44 9.62 -30.12
CA ASP A 162 1.15 8.42 -30.93
C ASP A 162 1.00 7.15 -30.07
N ILE A 163 1.27 7.22 -28.77
CA ILE A 163 1.11 6.07 -27.87
C ILE A 163 -0.19 6.23 -27.11
N PRO A 164 -1.13 5.26 -27.21
CA PRO A 164 -2.34 5.25 -26.41
C PRO A 164 -2.05 5.43 -24.93
N ALA A 165 -2.87 6.23 -24.23
CA ALA A 165 -2.62 6.61 -22.84
C ALA A 165 -2.51 5.41 -21.88
N ASP A 166 -3.18 4.30 -22.20
CA ASP A 166 -3.14 3.04 -21.45
C ASP A 166 -1.91 2.17 -21.77
N ARG A 167 -1.09 2.57 -22.73
CA ARG A 167 0.12 1.84 -23.16
C ARG A 167 1.41 2.63 -23.01
N ARG A 168 1.36 3.82 -22.43
CA ARG A 168 2.55 4.66 -22.24
C ARG A 168 3.46 4.06 -21.17
N PRO A 169 4.77 3.92 -21.46
CA PRO A 169 5.72 3.41 -20.49
C PRO A 169 5.88 4.37 -19.31
N ASN A 170 6.07 3.82 -18.13
CA ASN A 170 6.43 4.54 -16.93
C ASN A 170 7.61 3.85 -16.25
N LEU A 171 8.81 4.33 -16.54
CA LEU A 171 10.07 3.81 -16.03
C LEU A 171 10.77 4.83 -15.10
N TRP A 172 10.00 5.74 -14.49
CA TRP A 172 10.53 6.64 -13.49
C TRP A 172 10.98 5.85 -12.25
N ASP A 173 12.07 6.30 -11.64
CA ASP A 173 12.60 5.71 -10.40
C ASP A 173 11.51 5.56 -9.33
N THR A 174 10.65 6.55 -9.19
CA THR A 174 9.52 6.53 -8.26
C THR A 174 8.51 5.42 -8.53
N SER A 175 8.43 4.91 -9.75
CA SER A 175 7.60 3.75 -10.10
C SER A 175 8.31 2.41 -9.92
N LEU A 176 9.64 2.40 -9.95
CA LEU A 176 10.45 1.17 -9.96
C LEU A 176 11.08 0.87 -8.60
N ARG A 177 11.57 1.91 -7.91
CA ARG A 177 12.23 1.74 -6.61
C ARG A 177 11.21 1.49 -5.50
N VAL A 178 11.55 0.57 -4.62
CA VAL A 178 10.75 0.22 -3.45
C VAL A 178 11.60 0.26 -2.19
N PRO A 179 11.03 0.67 -1.05
CA PRO A 179 11.71 0.49 0.22
C PRO A 179 11.84 -1.00 0.51
N THR A 180 13.02 -1.40 0.98
CA THR A 180 13.25 -2.77 1.44
C THR A 180 14.01 -2.73 2.74
N ALA A 181 13.51 -3.43 3.75
CA ALA A 181 14.14 -3.61 5.04
C ALA A 181 14.19 -5.08 5.40
N ILE A 182 15.28 -5.50 6.02
CA ILE A 182 15.47 -6.88 6.48
C ILE A 182 15.92 -6.82 7.93
N ARG A 183 15.17 -7.48 8.82
CA ARG A 183 15.62 -7.81 10.17
C ARG A 183 16.14 -9.24 10.12
N TRP A 184 17.43 -9.39 10.38
CA TRP A 184 18.11 -10.67 10.46
C TRP A 184 18.50 -10.91 11.92
N PRO A 185 18.18 -12.08 12.51
CA PRO A 185 18.52 -12.43 13.89
C PRO A 185 20.02 -12.47 14.12
#